data_72e4f1e044083bf820d3b682f9b451cb
#
_entry.id   72e4f1e044083bf820d3b682f9b451cb
#
_cell.length_a   1.000
_cell.length_b   1.000
_cell.length_c   1.000
_cell.angle_alpha   90.00
_cell.angle_beta   90.00
_cell.angle_gamma   90.00
#
_symmetry.space_group_name_H-M   'P 1'
#
loop_
_entity.id
_entity.type
_entity.pdbx_description
1 polymer ?
#
loop_
_entity_poly.entity_id
_entity_poly.type
_entity_poly.pdbx_seq_one_letter_code
_entity_poly.pdbx_strand_id
1 'polypeptide(L)'
;GYINARGKKSNHCGYYLHLEPGNCMLAGGSWCMPADMLRAVRQSVCDRIDEYRAIVEDPAFKQYFPVVGEAHLKTVPKGFPKDFPYPQYIRCKDFTVACRVEDEFFSRPDFMERIIDVFRQLKRFADFTNETIDEFE
;
A
#
# COMPACT_ATOMS: atom_id res chain seq x y z
N GLY A 1 -9.76 -3.70 -13.47
CA GLY A 1 -8.58 -4.44 -13.86
C GLY A 1 -7.50 -4.51 -12.80
N TYR A 2 -6.67 -5.48 -12.94
CA TYR A 2 -5.56 -5.72 -12.02
C TYR A 2 -4.26 -5.79 -12.81
N ILE A 3 -3.24 -5.08 -12.34
CA ILE A 3 -1.92 -5.05 -12.96
C ILE A 3 -0.87 -5.42 -11.92
N ASN A 4 -0.04 -6.42 -12.25
CA ASN A 4 1.09 -6.81 -11.44
C ASN A 4 2.27 -7.10 -12.37
N ALA A 5 3.43 -6.49 -12.09
CA ALA A 5 4.62 -6.60 -12.92
C ALA A 5 5.10 -8.06 -13.08
N ARG A 6 4.78 -8.94 -12.12
CA ARG A 6 5.19 -10.35 -12.13
C ARG A 6 4.05 -11.34 -12.27
N GLY A 7 2.85 -10.86 -12.64
CA GLY A 7 1.67 -11.69 -12.87
C GLY A 7 0.82 -11.89 -11.62
N LYS A 8 -0.38 -12.43 -11.83
CA LYS A 8 -1.41 -12.54 -10.78
C LYS A 8 -1.04 -13.46 -9.62
N LYS A 9 -0.13 -14.40 -9.84
CA LYS A 9 0.27 -15.37 -8.80
C LYS A 9 1.41 -14.86 -7.93
N SER A 10 2.05 -13.76 -8.32
CA SER A 10 3.11 -13.14 -7.53
C SER A 10 2.56 -12.38 -6.35
N ASN A 11 3.29 -12.38 -5.23
CA ASN A 11 3.00 -11.52 -4.08
C ASN A 11 3.51 -10.09 -4.26
N HIS A 12 4.19 -9.81 -5.37
CA HIS A 12 4.62 -8.47 -5.75
C HIS A 12 3.42 -7.51 -5.75
N CYS A 13 3.61 -6.29 -5.26
CA CYS A 13 2.52 -5.32 -5.20
C CYS A 13 1.92 -5.09 -6.56
N GLY A 14 0.60 -5.22 -6.66
CA GLY A 14 -0.16 -4.97 -7.86
C GLY A 14 -0.92 -3.66 -7.79
N TYR A 15 -1.40 -3.22 -8.95
CA TYR A 15 -2.26 -2.06 -9.08
C TYR A 15 -3.64 -2.53 -9.49
N TYR A 16 -4.67 -1.97 -8.86
CA TYR A 16 -6.05 -2.35 -9.10
C TYR A 16 -6.88 -1.11 -9.43
N LEU A 17 -7.63 -1.20 -10.53
CA LEU A 17 -8.55 -0.15 -10.93
C LEU A 17 -9.95 -0.77 -11.06
N HIS A 18 -10.89 -0.29 -10.25
CA HIS A 18 -12.28 -0.71 -10.29
C HIS A 18 -13.15 0.44 -10.76
N LEU A 19 -13.85 0.24 -11.87
CA LEU A 19 -14.75 1.23 -12.46
C LEU A 19 -16.17 0.71 -12.42
N GLU A 20 -16.97 1.25 -11.52
CA GLU A 20 -18.37 0.91 -11.36
C GLU A 20 -19.11 2.19 -10.95
N PRO A 21 -20.24 2.54 -11.59
CA PRO A 21 -20.98 3.74 -11.21
C PRO A 21 -21.27 3.77 -9.71
N GLY A 22 -20.88 4.87 -9.05
CA GLY A 22 -21.03 5.05 -7.62
C GLY A 22 -20.02 4.29 -6.76
N ASN A 23 -19.07 3.54 -7.37
CA ASN A 23 -18.10 2.76 -6.60
C ASN A 23 -16.79 2.60 -7.39
N CYS A 24 -16.15 3.72 -7.68
CA CYS A 24 -14.86 3.72 -8.36
C CYS A 24 -13.72 3.70 -7.33
N MET A 25 -12.68 2.91 -7.60
CA MET A 25 -11.58 2.74 -6.66
C MET A 25 -10.25 2.52 -7.38
N LEU A 26 -9.22 3.18 -6.87
CA LEU A 26 -7.83 2.95 -7.26
C LEU A 26 -7.13 2.36 -6.04
N ALA A 27 -6.50 1.21 -6.22
CA ALA A 27 -5.88 0.51 -5.09
C ALA A 27 -4.58 -0.14 -5.51
N GLY A 28 -3.78 -0.49 -4.54
CA GLY A 28 -2.55 -1.21 -4.77
C GLY A 28 -2.05 -1.89 -3.51
N GLY A 29 -1.05 -2.73 -3.69
CA GLY A 29 -0.42 -3.43 -2.60
C GLY A 29 -0.37 -4.92 -2.81
N SER A 30 -0.02 -5.64 -1.76
CA SER A 30 0.02 -7.09 -1.76
C SER A 30 -1.02 -7.62 -0.79
N TRP A 31 -1.98 -8.38 -1.34
CA TRP A 31 -3.01 -9.08 -0.57
C TRP A 31 -2.55 -10.51 -0.31
N CYS A 32 -2.95 -11.09 0.80
CA CYS A 32 -2.73 -12.50 1.11
C CYS A 32 -1.25 -12.91 1.10
N MET A 33 -0.38 -12.05 1.61
CA MET A 33 1.04 -12.34 1.77
C MET A 33 1.25 -13.55 2.70
N PRO A 34 2.15 -14.49 2.38
CA PRO A 34 2.54 -15.52 3.34
C PRO A 34 3.09 -14.92 4.63
N ALA A 35 2.95 -15.65 5.74
CA ALA A 35 3.29 -15.14 7.07
C ALA A 35 4.77 -14.71 7.20
N ASP A 36 5.67 -15.48 6.60
CA ASP A 36 7.11 -15.16 6.63
C ASP A 36 7.43 -13.90 5.82
N MET A 37 6.78 -13.73 4.69
CA MET A 37 6.94 -12.54 3.85
C MET A 37 6.35 -11.30 4.56
N LEU A 38 5.18 -11.45 5.17
CA LEU A 38 4.57 -10.36 5.94
C LEU A 38 5.48 -9.91 7.09
N ARG A 39 6.07 -10.87 7.79
CA ARG A 39 7.04 -10.57 8.85
C ARG A 39 8.25 -9.80 8.31
N ALA A 40 8.77 -10.21 7.16
CA ALA A 40 9.91 -9.55 6.54
C ALA A 40 9.58 -8.12 6.10
N VAL A 41 8.38 -7.88 5.58
CA VAL A 41 7.95 -6.53 5.22
C VAL A 41 7.80 -5.67 6.48
N ARG A 42 7.22 -6.20 7.55
CA ARG A 42 7.15 -5.49 8.83
C ARG A 42 8.54 -5.14 9.37
N GLN A 43 9.49 -6.08 9.23
CA GLN A 43 10.88 -5.83 9.65
C GLN A 43 11.51 -4.71 8.82
N SER A 44 11.26 -4.69 7.52
CA SER A 44 11.73 -3.60 6.65
C SER A 44 11.16 -2.25 7.07
N VAL A 45 9.89 -2.21 7.48
CA VAL A 45 9.28 -0.99 8.00
C VAL A 45 10.01 -0.51 9.26
N CYS A 46 10.34 -1.42 10.17
CA CYS A 46 11.09 -1.08 11.38
C CYS A 46 12.51 -0.59 11.04
N ASP A 47 13.21 -1.31 10.18
CA ASP A 47 14.61 -1.03 9.84
C ASP A 47 14.75 0.25 9.02
N ARG A 48 13.74 0.56 8.20
CA ARG A 48 13.75 1.71 7.31
C ARG A 48 12.60 2.66 7.65
N ILE A 49 12.37 2.86 8.95
CA ILE A 49 11.19 3.60 9.43
C ILE A 49 11.14 5.05 8.93
N ASP A 50 12.28 5.73 8.83
CA ASP A 50 12.30 7.10 8.35
C ASP A 50 11.88 7.18 6.89
N GLU A 51 12.31 6.22 6.07
CA GLU A 51 11.93 6.13 4.67
C GLU A 51 10.44 5.80 4.51
N TYR A 52 9.96 4.83 5.31
CA TYR A 52 8.55 4.46 5.29
C TYR A 52 7.66 5.64 5.69
N ARG A 53 8.03 6.35 6.75
CA ARG A 53 7.29 7.54 7.21
C ARG A 53 7.30 8.65 6.16
N ALA A 54 8.43 8.84 5.47
CA ALA A 54 8.53 9.84 4.41
C ALA A 54 7.54 9.58 3.28
N ILE A 55 7.14 8.31 3.09
CA ILE A 55 6.13 7.94 2.09
C ILE A 55 4.73 8.12 2.67
N VAL A 56 4.40 7.39 3.74
CA VAL A 56 3.01 7.28 4.21
C VAL A 56 2.52 8.52 4.96
N GLU A 57 3.42 9.35 5.47
CA GLU A 57 3.07 10.59 6.17
C GLU A 57 3.16 11.82 5.25
N ASP A 58 3.65 11.64 4.03
CA ASP A 58 3.68 12.73 3.05
C ASP A 58 2.26 13.13 2.68
N PRO A 59 1.88 14.42 2.80
CA PRO A 59 0.55 14.88 2.38
C PRO A 59 0.19 14.51 0.94
N ALA A 60 1.18 14.46 0.05
CA ALA A 60 0.97 14.05 -1.34
C ALA A 60 0.50 12.60 -1.45
N PHE A 61 0.94 11.73 -0.55
CA PHE A 61 0.49 10.34 -0.47
C PHE A 61 -0.81 10.22 0.32
N LYS A 62 -0.88 10.87 1.48
CA LYS A 62 -2.01 10.73 2.40
C LYS A 62 -3.31 11.25 1.83
N GLN A 63 -3.27 12.23 0.91
CA GLN A 63 -4.49 12.74 0.29
C GLN A 63 -5.26 11.64 -0.44
N TYR A 64 -4.56 10.64 -0.96
CA TYR A 64 -5.17 9.50 -1.65
C TYR A 64 -5.27 8.27 -0.76
N PHE A 65 -4.29 8.05 0.08
CA PHE A 65 -4.13 6.81 0.85
C PHE A 65 -3.89 7.11 2.33
N PRO A 66 -4.95 7.51 3.06
CA PRO A 66 -4.79 7.88 4.47
C PRO A 66 -4.51 6.70 5.41
N VAL A 67 -4.83 5.47 4.98
CA VAL A 67 -4.69 4.28 5.81
C VAL A 67 -4.01 3.17 5.01
N VAL A 68 -3.01 2.51 5.60
CA VAL A 68 -2.39 1.31 5.05
C VAL A 68 -2.99 0.09 5.73
N GLY A 69 -3.41 -0.89 4.91
CA GLY A 69 -3.98 -2.15 5.39
C GLY A 69 -5.49 -2.09 5.59
N GLU A 70 -6.16 -3.18 5.21
CA GLU A 70 -7.61 -3.33 5.42
C GLU A 70 -7.93 -3.78 6.84
N ALA A 71 -7.02 -4.52 7.46
CA ALA A 71 -7.20 -5.05 8.81
C ALA A 71 -5.94 -4.84 9.63
N HIS A 72 -6.13 -4.67 10.94
CA HIS A 72 -5.03 -4.36 11.85
C HIS A 72 -5.12 -5.21 13.12
N LEU A 73 -3.95 -5.59 13.63
CA LEU A 73 -3.83 -6.21 14.93
C LEU A 73 -4.10 -5.17 16.03
N LYS A 74 -4.59 -5.62 17.17
CA LYS A 74 -4.83 -4.75 18.33
C LYS A 74 -3.55 -4.37 19.04
N THR A 75 -2.52 -5.21 18.93
CA THR A 75 -1.23 -5.03 19.60
C THR A 75 -0.11 -5.25 18.61
N VAL A 76 1.12 -4.89 19.02
CA VAL A 76 2.31 -5.14 18.24
C VAL A 76 2.44 -6.64 17.98
N PRO A 77 2.74 -7.07 16.74
CA PRO A 77 2.87 -8.49 16.44
C PRO A 77 4.02 -9.12 17.22
N LYS A 78 3.85 -10.41 17.52
CA LYS A 78 4.86 -11.20 18.25
C LYS A 78 6.20 -11.18 17.51
N GLY A 79 7.27 -10.97 18.25
CA GLY A 79 8.62 -10.92 17.70
C GLY A 79 9.11 -9.52 17.36
N PHE A 80 8.29 -8.51 17.56
CA PHE A 80 8.67 -7.11 17.36
C PHE A 80 8.72 -6.36 18.69
N PRO A 81 9.57 -5.30 18.79
CA PRO A 81 9.67 -4.53 20.04
C PRO A 81 8.34 -3.87 20.40
N LYS A 82 7.86 -4.08 21.61
CA LYS A 82 6.61 -3.47 22.08
C LYS A 82 6.74 -1.96 22.29
N ASP A 83 7.96 -1.48 22.43
CA ASP A 83 8.28 -0.07 22.62
C ASP A 83 8.65 0.63 21.31
N PHE A 84 8.45 -0.04 20.17
CA PHE A 84 8.66 0.58 18.86
C PHE A 84 7.80 1.86 18.76
N PRO A 85 8.41 3.03 18.41
CA PRO A 85 7.71 4.30 18.51
C PRO A 85 6.56 4.51 17.51
N TYR A 86 6.47 3.66 16.47
CA TYR A 86 5.43 3.76 15.44
C TYR A 86 4.68 2.44 15.28
N PRO A 87 4.06 1.91 16.34
CA PRO A 87 3.45 0.57 16.30
C PRO A 87 2.32 0.45 15.29
N GLN A 88 1.64 1.54 14.96
CA GLN A 88 0.56 1.54 13.97
C GLN A 88 1.02 1.08 12.58
N TYR A 89 2.30 1.22 12.26
CA TYR A 89 2.82 0.85 10.95
C TYR A 89 3.16 -0.64 10.84
N ILE A 90 3.28 -1.34 11.95
CA ILE A 90 3.57 -2.78 11.94
C ILE A 90 2.41 -3.65 12.42
N ARG A 91 1.29 -3.03 12.84
CA ARG A 91 0.08 -3.76 13.26
C ARG A 91 -0.82 -4.14 12.09
N CYS A 92 -0.58 -3.62 10.89
CA CYS A 92 -1.38 -3.97 9.71
C CYS A 92 -1.21 -5.45 9.37
N LYS A 93 -2.32 -6.10 9.01
CA LYS A 93 -2.34 -7.51 8.61
C LYS A 93 -2.03 -7.70 7.14
N ASP A 94 -2.08 -6.62 6.37
CA ASP A 94 -1.79 -6.59 4.95
C ASP A 94 -1.17 -5.24 4.60
N PHE A 95 -0.49 -5.17 3.46
CA PHE A 95 0.13 -3.95 2.97
C PHE A 95 -0.57 -3.52 1.69
N THR A 96 -1.80 -3.04 1.85
CA THR A 96 -2.64 -2.53 0.77
C THR A 96 -3.07 -1.12 1.06
N VAL A 97 -3.30 -0.35 0.00
CA VAL A 97 -3.84 1.00 0.08
C VAL A 97 -4.93 1.16 -0.96
N ALA A 98 -5.93 1.99 -0.67
CA ALA A 98 -7.05 2.19 -1.57
C ALA A 98 -7.51 3.65 -1.52
N CYS A 99 -7.87 4.16 -2.70
CA CYS A 99 -8.44 5.49 -2.87
C CYS A 99 -9.76 5.36 -3.60
N ARG A 100 -10.87 5.78 -2.96
CA ARG A 100 -12.16 5.85 -3.62
C ARG A 100 -12.28 7.20 -4.29
N VAL A 101 -12.81 7.20 -5.51
CA VAL A 101 -13.01 8.43 -6.28
C VAL A 101 -14.46 8.54 -6.69
N GLU A 102 -14.96 9.78 -6.75
CA GLU A 102 -16.31 10.07 -7.21
C GLU A 102 -16.41 9.86 -8.72
N ASP A 103 -17.62 9.56 -9.22
CA ASP A 103 -17.84 9.39 -10.66
C ASP A 103 -17.41 10.65 -11.43
N GLU A 104 -17.63 11.82 -10.86
CA GLU A 104 -17.25 13.10 -11.44
C GLU A 104 -15.74 13.24 -11.66
N PHE A 105 -14.94 12.46 -10.95
CA PHE A 105 -13.48 12.43 -11.12
C PHE A 105 -13.10 12.17 -12.57
N PHE A 106 -13.81 11.25 -13.23
CA PHE A 106 -13.53 10.86 -14.61
C PHE A 106 -14.05 11.85 -15.65
N SER A 107 -14.94 12.77 -15.27
CA SER A 107 -15.42 13.84 -16.16
C SER A 107 -14.58 15.11 -16.05
N ARG A 108 -13.62 15.17 -15.15
CA ARG A 108 -12.80 16.38 -14.97
C ARG A 108 -11.80 16.52 -16.10
N PRO A 109 -11.53 17.76 -16.56
CA PRO A 109 -10.52 17.95 -17.61
C PRO A 109 -9.12 17.45 -17.24
N ASP A 110 -8.80 17.44 -15.95
CA ASP A 110 -7.47 17.06 -15.44
C ASP A 110 -7.42 15.61 -14.92
N PHE A 111 -8.41 14.75 -15.28
CA PHE A 111 -8.47 13.42 -14.66
C PHE A 111 -7.26 12.55 -14.97
N MET A 112 -6.70 12.65 -16.18
CA MET A 112 -5.51 11.87 -16.54
C MET A 112 -4.30 12.28 -15.70
N GLU A 113 -4.11 13.56 -15.48
CA GLU A 113 -3.02 14.07 -14.64
C GLU A 113 -3.19 13.57 -13.20
N ARG A 114 -4.42 13.57 -12.70
CA ARG A 114 -4.73 13.12 -11.35
C ARG A 114 -4.53 11.62 -11.20
N ILE A 115 -4.94 10.82 -12.17
CA ILE A 115 -4.69 9.36 -12.16
C ILE A 115 -3.18 9.08 -12.17
N ILE A 116 -2.43 9.78 -12.99
CA ILE A 116 -0.97 9.64 -13.04
C ILE A 116 -0.36 9.97 -11.68
N ASP A 117 -0.84 11.01 -11.02
CA ASP A 117 -0.34 11.38 -9.69
C ASP A 117 -0.67 10.31 -8.65
N VAL A 118 -1.90 9.76 -8.66
CA VAL A 118 -2.28 8.66 -7.78
C VAL A 118 -1.34 7.46 -7.97
N PHE A 119 -1.09 7.05 -9.21
CA PHE A 119 -0.21 5.92 -9.49
C PHE A 119 1.25 6.23 -9.14
N ARG A 120 1.68 7.47 -9.28
CA ARG A 120 3.02 7.86 -8.85
C ARG A 120 3.20 7.69 -7.34
N GLN A 121 2.20 8.10 -6.56
CA GLN A 121 2.23 7.91 -5.11
C GLN A 121 2.15 6.43 -4.74
N LEU A 122 1.30 5.69 -5.43
CA LEU A 122 1.16 4.25 -5.23
C LEU A 122 2.48 3.52 -5.50
N LYS A 123 3.21 3.93 -6.53
CA LYS A 123 4.51 3.35 -6.88
C LYS A 123 5.53 3.51 -5.76
N ARG A 124 5.54 4.65 -5.07
CA ARG A 124 6.44 4.86 -3.92
C ARG A 124 6.25 3.78 -2.86
N PHE A 125 5.00 3.51 -2.53
CA PHE A 125 4.64 2.47 -1.56
C PHE A 125 4.98 1.09 -2.09
N ALA A 126 4.62 0.81 -3.34
CA ALA A 126 4.88 -0.49 -3.97
C ALA A 126 6.37 -0.79 -4.06
N ASP A 127 7.18 0.18 -4.45
CA ASP A 127 8.64 -0.01 -4.56
C ASP A 127 9.25 -0.36 -3.19
N PHE A 128 8.81 0.31 -2.13
CA PHE A 128 9.28 0.02 -0.77
C PHE A 128 8.99 -1.43 -0.37
N THR A 129 7.74 -1.87 -0.55
CA THR A 129 7.33 -3.22 -0.16
C THR A 129 7.92 -4.28 -1.08
N ASN A 130 8.02 -4.00 -2.38
CA ASN A 130 8.53 -4.94 -3.36
C ASN A 130 10.00 -5.26 -3.19
N GLU A 131 10.80 -4.35 -2.65
CA GLU A 131 12.20 -4.64 -2.36
C GLU A 131 12.36 -5.84 -1.44
N THR A 132 11.48 -5.96 -0.44
CA THR A 132 11.48 -7.13 0.46
C THR A 132 10.84 -8.34 -0.20
N ILE A 133 9.71 -8.15 -0.89
CA ILE A 133 9.00 -9.25 -1.55
C ILE A 133 9.89 -9.92 -2.59
N ASP A 134 10.70 -9.13 -3.31
CA ASP A 134 11.61 -9.65 -4.33
C ASP A 134 12.64 -10.62 -3.76
N GLU A 135 12.98 -10.54 -2.47
CA GLU A 135 13.89 -11.48 -1.82
C GLU A 135 13.27 -12.89 -1.69
N PHE A 136 11.96 -13.02 -1.80
CA PHE A 136 11.23 -14.29 -1.70
C PHE A 136 10.85 -14.86 -3.07
N GLU A 137 11.05 -14.11 -4.14
CA GLU A 137 10.64 -14.49 -5.50
C GLU A 137 11.78 -14.51 -6.55
#